data_6da07fbec379571121a9d5ddb5b5bc1c
#
_entry.id   6da07fbec379571121a9d5ddb5b5bc1c
#
_cell.length_a   1.000
_cell.length_b   1.000
_cell.length_c   1.000
_cell.angle_alpha   90.00
_cell.angle_beta   90.00
_cell.angle_gamma   90.00
#
_symmetry.space_group_name_H-M   'P 1'
#
loop_
_entity.id
_entity.type
_entity.pdbx_description
1 polymer ?
#
loop_
_entity_poly.entity_id
_entity_poly.type
_entity_poly.pdbx_seq_one_letter_code
_entity_poly.pdbx_strand_id
1 'polypeptide(L)'
;MPEQQYDTFSKFGKSFQEKLVKTILFDRNFANQMEEVLDTSYLELKYLQVFVDLLFQHKQSYPHPTYEAMVSVVRTQTEDYSDSIIKQVIEFMARIKSNAI
;
A
#
# COMPACT_ATOMS: atom_id res chain seq x y z
N MET A 1 -15.81 -10.18 -24.17
CA MET A 1 -15.38 -9.25 -23.14
C MET A 1 -14.45 -9.91 -22.14
N PRO A 2 -13.26 -9.46 -22.05
CA PRO A 2 -12.32 -10.07 -21.11
C PRO A 2 -12.68 -9.70 -19.68
N GLU A 3 -13.01 -10.70 -18.93
CA GLU A 3 -13.42 -10.53 -17.54
C GLU A 3 -12.23 -10.41 -16.60
N GLN A 4 -11.05 -10.79 -17.06
CA GLN A 4 -9.87 -10.71 -16.22
C GLN A 4 -9.57 -9.27 -15.79
N GLN A 5 -10.15 -8.28 -16.45
CA GLN A 5 -9.98 -6.90 -16.03
C GLN A 5 -10.55 -6.63 -14.65
N TYR A 6 -11.44 -7.47 -14.19
CA TYR A 6 -12.04 -7.31 -12.87
C TYR A 6 -11.16 -7.86 -11.76
N ASP A 7 -10.09 -8.55 -12.12
CA ASP A 7 -9.19 -9.15 -11.14
C ASP A 7 -8.12 -8.19 -10.64
N THR A 8 -8.02 -7.00 -11.25
CA THR A 8 -7.00 -6.03 -10.86
C THR A 8 -7.60 -4.63 -10.88
N PHE A 9 -6.84 -3.68 -10.33
CA PHE A 9 -7.23 -2.27 -10.34
C PHE A 9 -6.52 -1.48 -11.43
N SER A 10 -5.85 -2.15 -12.36
CA SER A 10 -5.06 -1.45 -13.37
C SER A 10 -5.91 -0.52 -14.23
N LYS A 11 -7.16 -0.90 -14.50
CA LYS A 11 -8.03 -0.07 -15.33
C LYS A 11 -8.45 1.23 -14.66
N PHE A 12 -8.26 1.33 -13.34
CA PHE A 12 -8.61 2.55 -12.62
C PHE A 12 -7.44 3.52 -12.53
N GLY A 13 -6.24 3.10 -12.94
CA GLY A 13 -5.10 3.98 -13.01
C GLY A 13 -4.36 4.16 -11.69
N LYS A 14 -3.23 4.83 -11.78
CA LYS A 14 -2.32 5.03 -10.67
C LYS A 14 -2.95 5.85 -9.55
N SER A 15 -3.65 6.92 -9.93
CA SER A 15 -4.22 7.83 -8.93
C SER A 15 -5.23 7.11 -8.04
N PHE A 16 -6.07 6.28 -8.64
CA PHE A 16 -7.04 5.50 -7.88
C PHE A 16 -6.33 4.56 -6.90
N GLN A 17 -5.32 3.85 -7.41
CA GLN A 17 -4.61 2.88 -6.58
C GLN A 17 -3.90 3.55 -5.41
N GLU A 18 -3.30 4.71 -5.64
CA GLU A 18 -2.64 5.44 -4.57
C GLU A 18 -3.63 5.95 -3.53
N LYS A 19 -4.80 6.41 -3.97
CA LYS A 19 -5.84 6.84 -3.03
C LYS A 19 -6.38 5.68 -2.21
N LEU A 20 -6.53 4.52 -2.84
CA LEU A 20 -6.99 3.34 -2.12
C LEU A 20 -6.01 2.97 -1.02
N VAL A 21 -4.72 2.94 -1.34
CA VAL A 21 -3.69 2.57 -0.36
C VAL A 21 -3.57 3.64 0.73
N LYS A 22 -3.67 4.91 0.37
CA LYS A 22 -3.71 5.99 1.36
C LYS A 22 -4.85 5.77 2.35
N THR A 23 -6.03 5.41 1.85
CA THR A 23 -7.18 5.18 2.72
C THR A 23 -6.95 3.99 3.64
N ILE A 24 -6.30 2.93 3.13
CA ILE A 24 -5.95 1.79 3.97
C ILE A 24 -5.06 2.22 5.14
N LEU A 25 -4.13 3.13 4.89
CA LEU A 25 -3.26 3.60 5.97
C LEU A 25 -4.02 4.44 6.99
N PHE A 26 -4.84 5.39 6.55
CA PHE A 26 -5.42 6.38 7.44
C PHE A 26 -6.78 6.00 8.02
N ASP A 27 -7.42 4.95 7.52
CA ASP A 27 -8.73 4.51 8.01
C ASP A 27 -8.60 3.06 8.48
N ARG A 28 -8.53 2.89 9.81
CA ARG A 28 -8.35 1.57 10.39
C ARG A 28 -9.49 0.62 10.06
N ASN A 29 -10.72 1.11 10.07
CA ASN A 29 -11.86 0.25 9.77
C ASN A 29 -11.83 -0.23 8.33
N PHE A 30 -11.48 0.67 7.42
CA PHE A 30 -11.33 0.30 6.01
C PHE A 30 -10.19 -0.69 5.84
N ALA A 31 -9.08 -0.48 6.53
CA ALA A 31 -7.95 -1.41 6.48
C ALA A 31 -8.34 -2.80 6.96
N ASN A 32 -9.12 -2.88 8.03
CA ASN A 32 -9.56 -4.18 8.53
C ASN A 32 -10.42 -4.91 7.52
N GLN A 33 -11.29 -4.18 6.82
CA GLN A 33 -12.12 -4.78 5.78
C GLN A 33 -11.28 -5.23 4.59
N MET A 34 -10.32 -4.40 4.18
CA MET A 34 -9.47 -4.72 3.05
C MET A 34 -8.56 -5.90 3.34
N GLU A 35 -8.09 -6.03 4.57
CA GLU A 35 -7.23 -7.13 4.95
C GLU A 35 -7.91 -8.48 4.71
N GLU A 36 -9.22 -8.53 4.83
CA GLU A 36 -9.96 -9.76 4.63
C GLU A 36 -10.24 -10.08 3.16
N VAL A 37 -10.32 -9.06 2.32
CA VAL A 37 -10.81 -9.26 0.95
C VAL A 37 -9.81 -8.85 -0.13
N LEU A 38 -8.81 -8.04 0.20
CA LEU A 38 -7.89 -7.53 -0.81
C LEU A 38 -6.72 -8.49 -1.00
N ASP A 39 -6.58 -8.97 -2.24
CA ASP A 39 -5.35 -9.62 -2.66
C ASP A 39 -4.44 -8.52 -3.19
N THR A 40 -3.27 -8.36 -2.59
CA THR A 40 -2.40 -7.25 -2.97
C THR A 40 -1.94 -7.34 -4.41
N SER A 41 -2.00 -8.53 -5.01
CA SER A 41 -1.69 -8.68 -6.43
C SER A 41 -2.69 -7.97 -7.34
N TYR A 42 -3.85 -7.56 -6.81
CA TYR A 42 -4.81 -6.75 -7.57
C TYR A 42 -4.27 -5.35 -7.85
N LEU A 43 -3.35 -4.87 -7.02
CA LEU A 43 -2.68 -3.59 -7.27
C LEU A 43 -1.65 -3.79 -8.36
N GLU A 44 -1.74 -3.00 -9.41
CA GLU A 44 -0.82 -3.14 -10.53
C GLU A 44 0.58 -2.64 -10.18
N LEU A 45 0.66 -1.61 -9.34
CA LEU A 45 1.91 -0.94 -9.05
C LEU A 45 2.65 -1.67 -7.93
N LYS A 46 3.85 -2.15 -8.23
CA LYS A 46 4.60 -2.99 -7.30
C LYS A 46 4.88 -2.29 -5.98
N TYR A 47 5.21 -1.00 -6.02
CA TYR A 47 5.50 -0.29 -4.78
C TYR A 47 4.27 -0.21 -3.86
N LEU A 48 3.07 -0.19 -4.43
CA LEU A 48 1.86 -0.21 -3.62
C LEU A 48 1.60 -1.59 -3.03
N GLN A 49 1.89 -2.64 -3.80
CA GLN A 49 1.79 -4.00 -3.26
C GLN A 49 2.71 -4.17 -2.05
N VAL A 50 3.94 -3.70 -2.19
CA VAL A 50 4.93 -3.80 -1.11
C VAL A 50 4.46 -3.03 0.12
N PHE A 51 3.97 -1.81 -0.07
CA PHE A 51 3.51 -0.99 1.05
C PHE A 51 2.38 -1.68 1.80
N VAL A 52 1.38 -2.18 1.08
CA VAL A 52 0.22 -2.82 1.72
C VAL A 52 0.64 -4.12 2.40
N ASP A 53 1.52 -4.89 1.77
CA ASP A 53 2.02 -6.12 2.39
C ASP A 53 2.71 -5.83 3.71
N LEU A 54 3.55 -4.79 3.75
CA LEU A 54 4.24 -4.42 4.99
C LEU A 54 3.26 -3.94 6.04
N LEU A 55 2.25 -3.18 5.64
CA LEU A 55 1.22 -2.70 6.56
C LEU A 55 0.44 -3.86 7.17
N PHE A 56 0.01 -4.79 6.34
CA PHE A 56 -0.77 -5.93 6.83
C PHE A 56 0.08 -6.86 7.71
N GLN A 57 1.35 -7.05 7.37
CA GLN A 57 2.26 -7.82 8.23
C GLN A 57 2.41 -7.17 9.60
N HIS A 58 2.55 -5.85 9.62
CA HIS A 58 2.66 -5.12 10.88
C HIS A 58 1.42 -5.32 11.74
N LYS A 59 0.25 -5.32 11.13
CA LYS A 59 -1.01 -5.46 11.86
C LYS A 59 -1.19 -6.83 12.49
N GLN A 60 -0.42 -7.82 12.07
CA GLN A 60 -0.53 -9.16 12.67
C GLN A 60 0.05 -9.20 14.10
N SER A 61 0.98 -8.31 14.41
CA SER A 61 1.66 -8.31 15.71
C SER A 61 1.47 -7.01 16.48
N TYR A 62 0.98 -5.97 15.83
CA TYR A 62 0.87 -4.63 16.42
C TYR A 62 -0.46 -3.99 16.02
N PRO A 63 -0.88 -2.94 16.73
CA PRO A 63 -2.06 -2.19 16.30
C PRO A 63 -1.85 -1.57 14.91
N HIS A 64 -2.93 -1.07 14.34
CA HIS A 64 -2.87 -0.39 13.05
C HIS A 64 -1.81 0.72 13.11
N PRO A 65 -0.87 0.75 12.15
CA PRO A 65 0.26 1.68 12.24
C PRO A 65 -0.14 3.11 11.89
N THR A 66 0.58 4.04 12.51
CA THR A 66 0.53 5.44 12.10
C THR A 66 1.40 5.63 10.86
N TYR A 67 1.31 6.82 10.27
CA TYR A 67 2.18 7.18 9.16
C TYR A 67 3.65 7.02 9.57
N GLU A 68 4.00 7.55 10.75
CA GLU A 68 5.39 7.50 11.23
C GLU A 68 5.86 6.07 11.47
N ALA A 69 4.98 5.23 11.99
CA ALA A 69 5.33 3.83 12.18
C ALA A 69 5.62 3.16 10.85
N MET A 70 4.84 3.48 9.82
CA MET A 70 5.09 2.91 8.49
C MET A 70 6.38 3.41 7.87
N VAL A 71 6.75 4.67 8.12
CA VAL A 71 8.06 5.16 7.66
C VAL A 71 9.17 4.29 8.26
N SER A 72 9.08 4.01 9.54
CA SER A 72 10.08 3.17 10.21
C SER A 72 10.09 1.75 9.63
N VAL A 73 8.91 1.15 9.43
CA VAL A 73 8.80 -0.20 8.87
C VAL A 73 9.45 -0.27 7.50
N VAL A 74 9.13 0.69 6.62
CA VAL A 74 9.67 0.71 5.27
C VAL A 74 11.19 0.81 5.31
N ARG A 75 11.72 1.67 6.17
CA ARG A 75 13.17 1.87 6.25
C ARG A 75 13.91 0.66 6.79
N THR A 76 13.28 -0.13 7.65
CA THR A 76 13.93 -1.29 8.23
C THR A 76 13.78 -2.55 7.39
N GLN A 77 12.88 -2.57 6.42
CA GLN A 77 12.62 -3.74 5.60
C GLN A 77 13.27 -3.65 4.22
N THR A 78 14.30 -2.83 4.09
CA THR A 78 14.91 -2.56 2.78
C THR A 78 15.64 -3.77 2.20
N GLU A 79 16.04 -4.72 3.04
CA GLU A 79 16.81 -5.87 2.57
C GLU A 79 16.01 -6.81 1.68
N ASP A 80 14.71 -6.82 1.84
CA ASP A 80 13.84 -7.75 1.13
C ASP A 80 13.39 -7.22 -0.23
N TYR A 81 13.72 -5.98 -0.56
CA TYR A 81 13.20 -5.33 -1.76
C TYR A 81 14.32 -4.57 -2.46
N SER A 82 14.15 -4.35 -3.78
CA SER A 82 15.14 -3.58 -4.52
C SER A 82 15.13 -2.12 -4.08
N ASP A 83 16.26 -1.45 -4.25
CA ASP A 83 16.38 -0.03 -3.93
C ASP A 83 15.38 0.80 -4.71
N SER A 84 15.12 0.42 -5.96
CA SER A 84 14.18 1.13 -6.82
C SER A 84 12.76 1.08 -6.24
N ILE A 85 12.34 -0.07 -5.77
CA ILE A 85 11.00 -0.23 -5.18
C ILE A 85 10.91 0.56 -3.88
N ILE A 86 11.92 0.47 -3.02
CA ILE A 86 11.91 1.20 -1.75
C ILE A 86 11.86 2.70 -2.00
N LYS A 87 12.60 3.18 -2.98
CA LYS A 87 12.57 4.59 -3.35
C LYS A 87 11.16 5.02 -3.76
N GLN A 88 10.48 4.20 -4.56
CA GLN A 88 9.13 4.50 -4.98
C GLN A 88 8.14 4.51 -3.81
N VAL A 89 8.32 3.60 -2.85
CA VAL A 89 7.50 3.59 -1.64
C VAL A 89 7.70 4.87 -0.85
N ILE A 90 8.95 5.29 -0.68
CA ILE A 90 9.25 6.51 0.07
C ILE A 90 8.67 7.74 -0.63
N GLU A 91 8.77 7.79 -1.96
CA GLU A 91 8.18 8.88 -2.72
C GLU A 91 6.66 8.92 -2.59
N PHE A 92 6.03 7.73 -2.60
CA PHE A 92 4.60 7.63 -2.37
C PHE A 92 4.23 8.16 -0.98
N MET A 93 5.00 7.78 0.04
CA MET A 93 4.73 8.26 1.40
C MET A 93 4.89 9.77 1.51
N ALA A 94 5.86 10.34 0.80
CA ALA A 94 6.02 11.80 0.78
C ALA A 94 4.80 12.48 0.15
N ARG A 95 4.24 11.89 -0.90
CA ARG A 95 3.03 12.44 -1.50
C ARG A 95 1.84 12.38 -0.55
N ILE A 96 1.73 11.28 0.20
CA ILE A 96 0.67 11.16 1.20
C ILE A 96 0.80 12.26 2.24
N LYS A 97 2.02 12.48 2.74
CA LYS A 97 2.25 13.45 3.79
C LYS A 97 1.94 14.87 3.33
N SER A 98 2.29 15.19 2.10
CA SER A 98 2.02 16.51 1.54
C SER A 98 0.60 16.70 1.07
N ASN A 99 -0.21 15.65 1.18
CA ASN A 99 -1.61 15.64 0.74
C ASN A 99 -1.73 15.89 -0.76
N ALA A 100 -0.76 15.39 -1.52
CA ALA A 100 -0.74 15.57 -2.98
C ALA A 100 -1.57 14.52 -3.72
N ILE A 101 -2.19 13.61 -2.97
CA ILE A 101 -3.02 12.56 -3.56
C ILE A 101 -4.46 12.82 -3.21
#